data_455185e2a7f90646aba8ffa0025dfa0b
#
_entry.id   455185e2a7f90646aba8ffa0025dfa0b
#
_cell.length_a   1.000
_cell.length_b   1.000
_cell.length_c   1.000
_cell.angle_alpha   90.00
_cell.angle_beta   90.00
_cell.angle_gamma   90.00
#
_symmetry.space_group_name_H-M   'P 1'
#
loop_
_entity.id
_entity.type
_entity.pdbx_description
1 polymer ?
#
loop_
_entity_poly.entity_id
_entity_poly.type
_entity_poly.pdbx_seq_one_letter_code
_entity_poly.pdbx_strand_id
1 'polypeptide(L)'
;MAAHGFTRRTAMTGAAALGGALALGRWPEARGESAGERPTLVLFWLNGGPAGLFNSAGSFLRSGAFGVAPGRVLDLGNDLYVDAGSLGALPVAARSHMASINFRHGVVRPHEAARAAVLQSGNRSQLLRLAAAMPEASRRCVVVNDLGFPVGVSADPPAESGLRLERVLDAANLAGGLGAAQVQAIRSAYGWSGETAGISDQASTFAAAEMLVHGGAGVIFAQPAYTGRPDRQFDTHEDEDGTAARAVMAPITPSLATFLGRTLELPGRNVVVLLVGEFSRTVPASDHEPGGTATVIGRYVQLGTAGPQQADGSPPLDAPPPEALWAFVAEALRVKGSPFGKNPSRRLVA
;
A
#
# COMPACT_ATOMS: atom_id res chain seq x y z
N MET A 1 30.58 23.23 -50.69
CA MET A 1 30.72 23.12 -49.21
C MET A 1 29.67 23.99 -48.57
N ALA A 2 28.55 23.43 -48.14
CA ALA A 2 27.46 24.11 -47.47
C ALA A 2 27.44 23.74 -45.97
N ALA A 3 27.73 24.73 -45.12
CA ALA A 3 27.69 24.57 -43.69
C ALA A 3 26.21 24.60 -43.19
N HIS A 4 25.74 23.49 -42.61
CA HIS A 4 24.43 23.47 -41.95
C HIS A 4 24.55 24.11 -40.56
N GLY A 5 23.97 25.30 -40.43
CA GLY A 5 23.87 25.98 -39.16
C GLY A 5 22.82 25.35 -38.27
N PHE A 6 23.22 24.79 -37.13
CA PHE A 6 22.32 24.39 -36.04
C PHE A 6 21.72 25.66 -35.41
N THR A 7 20.42 25.86 -35.51
CA THR A 7 19.75 26.99 -34.90
C THR A 7 19.53 26.74 -33.40
N ARG A 8 19.81 27.79 -32.59
CA ARG A 8 19.61 27.82 -31.12
C ARG A 8 18.17 27.38 -30.66
N ARG A 9 17.19 27.46 -31.55
CA ARG A 9 15.80 27.04 -31.24
C ARG A 9 15.62 25.56 -31.02
N THR A 10 16.40 24.70 -31.69
CA THR A 10 16.26 23.22 -31.54
C THR A 10 16.86 22.74 -30.23
N ALA A 11 17.87 23.41 -29.68
CA ALA A 11 18.47 23.06 -28.40
C ALA A 11 17.58 23.44 -27.20
N MET A 12 16.80 24.55 -27.31
CA MET A 12 15.93 24.98 -26.21
C MET A 12 14.63 24.10 -26.07
N THR A 13 14.12 23.57 -27.17
CA THR A 13 12.94 22.66 -27.10
C THR A 13 13.29 21.31 -26.50
N GLY A 14 14.52 20.82 -26.69
CA GLY A 14 14.97 19.56 -26.09
C GLY A 14 15.19 19.69 -24.56
N ALA A 15 15.72 20.82 -24.10
CA ALA A 15 15.98 21.06 -22.67
C ALA A 15 14.69 21.29 -21.86
N ALA A 16 13.69 21.95 -22.45
CA ALA A 16 12.40 22.18 -21.80
C ALA A 16 11.59 20.88 -21.63
N ALA A 17 11.67 19.96 -22.60
CA ALA A 17 10.99 18.65 -22.50
C ALA A 17 11.61 17.73 -21.44
N LEU A 18 12.94 17.77 -21.28
CA LEU A 18 13.63 17.02 -20.24
C LEU A 18 13.41 17.63 -18.83
N GLY A 19 13.42 18.96 -18.73
CA GLY A 19 13.18 19.65 -17.46
C GLY A 19 11.74 19.44 -16.95
N GLY A 20 10.74 19.44 -17.85
CA GLY A 20 9.34 19.21 -17.48
C GLY A 20 9.07 17.80 -17.00
N ALA A 21 9.69 16.78 -17.58
CA ALA A 21 9.54 15.38 -17.15
C ALA A 21 10.17 15.11 -15.78
N LEU A 22 11.30 15.77 -15.48
CA LEU A 22 11.98 15.68 -14.18
C LEU A 22 11.17 16.35 -13.06
N ALA A 23 10.56 17.51 -13.35
CA ALA A 23 9.78 18.27 -12.37
C ALA A 23 8.47 17.57 -11.98
N LEU A 24 7.91 16.72 -12.86
CA LEU A 24 6.68 15.96 -12.60
C LEU A 24 6.92 14.58 -12.04
N GLY A 25 8.18 14.19 -11.79
CA GLY A 25 8.50 12.84 -11.29
C GLY A 25 8.15 11.71 -12.29
N ARG A 26 7.90 12.05 -13.54
CA ARG A 26 7.63 11.07 -14.62
C ARG A 26 8.93 10.73 -15.34
N TRP A 27 9.34 9.49 -15.21
CA TRP A 27 10.53 8.99 -15.89
C TRP A 27 10.13 8.41 -17.25
N PRO A 28 10.92 8.65 -18.33
CA PRO A 28 10.69 7.97 -19.58
C PRO A 28 10.96 6.47 -19.37
N GLU A 29 9.93 5.63 -19.51
CA GLU A 29 10.12 4.19 -19.64
C GLU A 29 10.96 3.90 -20.88
N ALA A 30 11.88 2.94 -20.77
CA ALA A 30 12.51 2.37 -21.96
C ALA A 30 11.39 1.85 -22.86
N ARG A 31 11.23 2.43 -24.05
CA ARG A 31 10.22 2.05 -25.04
C ARG A 31 10.53 0.64 -25.54
N GLY A 32 10.01 -0.35 -24.83
CA GLY A 32 9.87 -1.71 -25.31
C GLY A 32 8.38 -1.98 -25.47
N GLU A 33 7.97 -2.48 -26.61
CA GLU A 33 6.67 -2.99 -27.04
C GLU A 33 5.45 -2.64 -26.19
N SER A 34 4.33 -2.32 -26.80
CA SER A 34 3.02 -2.06 -26.20
C SER A 34 2.46 -3.28 -25.45
N ALA A 35 3.20 -3.76 -24.47
CA ALA A 35 2.71 -4.66 -23.45
C ALA A 35 1.71 -3.90 -22.59
N GLY A 36 0.54 -4.47 -22.33
CA GLY A 36 -0.46 -3.90 -21.44
C GLY A 36 0.15 -3.53 -20.08
N GLU A 37 -0.54 -2.68 -19.32
CA GLU A 37 -0.08 -2.23 -18.00
C GLU A 37 0.33 -3.41 -17.12
N ARG A 38 1.54 -3.32 -16.56
CA ARG A 38 2.07 -4.36 -15.66
C ARG A 38 1.53 -4.15 -14.26
N PRO A 39 0.83 -5.13 -13.69
CA PRO A 39 0.32 -5.03 -12.33
C PRO A 39 1.45 -5.01 -11.31
N THR A 40 1.31 -4.19 -10.28
CA THR A 40 2.20 -4.17 -9.11
C THR A 40 1.35 -3.95 -7.85
N LEU A 41 1.39 -4.92 -6.93
CA LEU A 41 0.86 -4.73 -5.58
C LEU A 41 1.94 -4.16 -4.68
N VAL A 42 1.61 -3.09 -3.95
CA VAL A 42 2.40 -2.62 -2.81
C VAL A 42 1.55 -2.74 -1.56
N LEU A 43 1.88 -3.71 -0.72
CA LEU A 43 1.23 -3.90 0.56
C LEU A 43 2.07 -3.24 1.65
N PHE A 44 1.52 -2.17 2.26
CA PHE A 44 2.06 -1.59 3.48
C PHE A 44 1.35 -2.22 4.68
N TRP A 45 2.10 -3.04 5.40
CA TRP A 45 1.59 -3.72 6.58
C TRP A 45 1.61 -2.79 7.79
N LEU A 46 0.43 -2.57 8.37
CA LEU A 46 0.21 -1.72 9.54
C LEU A 46 0.12 -2.61 10.79
N ASN A 47 1.28 -3.00 11.29
CA ASN A 47 1.42 -3.95 12.37
C ASN A 47 0.70 -3.51 13.66
N GLY A 48 -0.03 -4.41 14.29
CA GLY A 48 -0.82 -4.15 15.49
C GLY A 48 -2.29 -3.84 15.23
N GLY A 49 -2.66 -3.63 13.96
CA GLY A 49 -4.03 -3.38 13.51
C GLY A 49 -4.46 -1.91 13.69
N PRO A 50 -4.60 -1.17 12.60
CA PRO A 50 -5.10 0.21 12.66
C PRO A 50 -6.56 0.22 13.11
N ALA A 51 -6.92 1.18 13.96
CA ALA A 51 -8.32 1.45 14.24
C ALA A 51 -9.06 1.84 12.94
N GLY A 52 -10.31 1.42 12.80
CA GLY A 52 -11.18 1.78 11.68
C GLY A 52 -11.35 3.28 11.47
N LEU A 53 -10.91 4.07 12.43
CA LEU A 53 -10.84 5.52 12.40
C LEU A 53 -10.14 6.08 11.15
N PHE A 54 -9.15 5.38 10.60
CA PHE A 54 -8.40 5.86 9.44
C PHE A 54 -9.12 5.57 8.13
N ASN A 55 -9.92 4.53 8.10
CA ASN A 55 -10.56 4.06 6.89
C ASN A 55 -11.87 3.36 7.23
N SER A 56 -12.87 4.11 7.60
CA SER A 56 -14.18 3.57 7.93
C SER A 56 -15.27 4.07 7.01
N ALA A 57 -16.29 3.25 6.89
CA ALA A 57 -17.49 3.56 6.15
C ALA A 57 -18.60 4.08 7.07
N GLY A 58 -19.22 5.12 6.62
CA GLY A 58 -20.55 5.49 7.01
C GLY A 58 -20.76 5.93 8.46
N SER A 59 -21.24 5.04 9.30
CA SER A 59 -21.82 5.41 10.59
C SER A 59 -20.79 5.76 11.67
N PHE A 60 -19.62 5.17 11.64
CA PHE A 60 -18.63 5.29 12.70
C PHE A 60 -18.08 6.71 12.86
N LEU A 61 -17.43 7.25 11.82
CA LEU A 61 -16.87 8.60 11.90
C LEU A 61 -17.97 9.69 11.85
N ARG A 62 -19.06 9.44 11.14
CA ARG A 62 -20.18 10.39 11.02
C ARG A 62 -20.88 10.67 12.36
N SER A 63 -20.96 9.69 13.24
CA SER A 63 -21.71 9.83 14.49
C SER A 63 -21.04 10.74 15.52
N GLY A 64 -19.80 11.18 15.31
CA GLY A 64 -19.00 11.88 16.32
C GLY A 64 -18.75 11.03 17.57
N ALA A 65 -18.96 9.72 17.46
CA ALA A 65 -18.71 8.78 18.53
C ALA A 65 -17.23 8.86 18.94
N PHE A 66 -16.97 8.61 20.20
CA PHE A 66 -15.62 8.40 20.72
C PHE A 66 -14.70 9.62 20.68
N GLY A 67 -15.22 10.83 20.86
CA GLY A 67 -14.38 12.02 20.98
C GLY A 67 -13.71 12.48 19.69
N VAL A 68 -14.00 11.85 18.56
CA VAL A 68 -13.49 12.31 17.25
C VAL A 68 -14.18 13.63 16.90
N ALA A 69 -13.44 14.73 16.93
CA ALA A 69 -13.97 16.04 16.59
C ALA A 69 -14.49 16.04 15.14
N PRO A 70 -15.69 16.61 14.87
CA PRO A 70 -16.28 16.65 13.52
C PRO A 70 -15.33 17.22 12.44
N GLY A 71 -14.48 18.19 12.78
CA GLY A 71 -13.50 18.76 11.88
C GLY A 71 -12.31 17.84 11.52
N ARG A 72 -12.22 16.68 12.16
CA ARG A 72 -11.21 15.64 11.83
C ARG A 72 -11.74 14.58 10.90
N VAL A 73 -13.01 14.61 10.56
CA VAL A 73 -13.65 13.66 9.66
C VAL A 73 -13.78 14.28 8.28
N LEU A 74 -13.26 13.60 7.26
CA LEU A 74 -13.44 13.98 5.87
C LEU A 74 -14.38 12.98 5.20
N ASP A 75 -15.50 13.47 4.68
CA ASP A 75 -16.40 12.72 3.82
C ASP A 75 -15.85 12.72 2.40
N LEU A 76 -15.46 11.55 1.90
CA LEU A 76 -14.98 11.38 0.53
C LEU A 76 -16.12 11.06 -0.45
N GLY A 77 -17.33 10.82 0.05
CA GLY A 77 -18.48 10.33 -0.71
C GLY A 77 -18.59 8.81 -0.71
N ASN A 78 -19.71 8.30 -1.23
CA ASN A 78 -20.02 6.86 -1.32
C ASN A 78 -19.84 6.11 0.01
N ASP A 79 -20.27 6.74 1.11
CA ASP A 79 -20.16 6.25 2.49
C ASP A 79 -18.72 6.02 3.01
N LEU A 80 -17.72 6.55 2.33
CA LEU A 80 -16.34 6.49 2.80
C LEU A 80 -15.96 7.74 3.58
N TYR A 81 -15.71 7.58 4.86
CA TYR A 81 -15.24 8.60 5.79
C TYR A 81 -13.85 8.24 6.28
N VAL A 82 -12.96 9.22 6.32
CA VAL A 82 -11.57 9.02 6.73
C VAL A 82 -11.13 10.13 7.70
N ASP A 83 -10.10 9.85 8.49
CA ASP A 83 -9.46 10.89 9.29
C ASP A 83 -8.79 11.91 8.39
N ALA A 84 -9.14 13.20 8.57
CA ALA A 84 -8.68 14.30 7.72
C ALA A 84 -7.15 14.52 7.77
N GLY A 85 -6.51 14.18 8.91
CA GLY A 85 -5.07 14.36 9.12
C GLY A 85 -4.21 13.19 8.60
N SER A 86 -4.85 12.07 8.26
CA SER A 86 -4.18 10.87 7.74
C SER A 86 -4.58 10.57 6.30
N LEU A 87 -5.47 9.63 6.04
CA LEU A 87 -5.89 9.29 4.67
C LEU A 87 -6.57 10.46 3.95
N GLY A 88 -7.21 11.36 4.70
CA GLY A 88 -7.78 12.60 4.17
C GLY A 88 -6.74 13.61 3.64
N ALA A 89 -5.50 13.53 4.11
CA ALA A 89 -4.40 14.38 3.66
C ALA A 89 -3.69 13.85 2.40
N LEU A 90 -4.06 12.69 1.89
CA LEU A 90 -3.49 12.12 0.68
C LEU A 90 -3.84 12.94 -0.57
N PRO A 91 -3.08 12.83 -1.68
CA PRO A 91 -3.40 13.48 -2.94
C PRO A 91 -4.83 13.20 -3.41
N VAL A 92 -5.46 14.19 -4.06
CA VAL A 92 -6.85 14.05 -4.56
C VAL A 92 -7.01 12.83 -5.46
N ALA A 93 -6.06 12.58 -6.37
CA ALA A 93 -6.07 11.40 -7.23
C ALA A 93 -6.13 10.09 -6.42
N ALA A 94 -5.37 9.98 -5.34
CA ALA A 94 -5.40 8.81 -4.46
C ALA A 94 -6.74 8.67 -3.73
N ARG A 95 -7.30 9.79 -3.23
CA ARG A 95 -8.59 9.78 -2.54
C ARG A 95 -9.76 9.44 -3.46
N SER A 96 -9.70 9.82 -4.74
CA SER A 96 -10.72 9.49 -5.75
C SER A 96 -10.72 8.02 -6.13
N HIS A 97 -9.63 7.31 -5.88
CA HIS A 97 -9.42 5.91 -6.23
C HIS A 97 -9.16 5.04 -4.99
N MET A 98 -9.95 5.27 -3.94
CA MET A 98 -9.80 4.62 -2.63
C MET A 98 -11.05 3.82 -2.27
N ALA A 99 -10.85 2.60 -1.79
CA ALA A 99 -11.92 1.78 -1.24
C ALA A 99 -11.57 1.26 0.16
N SER A 100 -12.60 1.14 0.98
CA SER A 100 -12.56 0.47 2.28
C SER A 100 -13.16 -0.92 2.17
N ILE A 101 -12.40 -1.95 2.53
CA ILE A 101 -12.81 -3.34 2.44
C ILE A 101 -12.76 -3.97 3.84
N ASN A 102 -13.91 -4.36 4.34
CA ASN A 102 -14.02 -5.08 5.60
C ASN A 102 -13.85 -6.58 5.41
N PHE A 103 -13.23 -7.25 6.37
CA PHE A 103 -13.07 -8.70 6.41
C PHE A 103 -13.09 -9.24 7.85
N ARG A 104 -13.45 -10.52 8.03
CA ARG A 104 -13.34 -11.23 9.32
C ARG A 104 -12.60 -12.52 9.16
N HIS A 105 -11.68 -12.79 10.09
CA HIS A 105 -10.89 -14.03 10.14
C HIS A 105 -11.17 -14.88 11.39
N GLY A 106 -11.95 -14.38 12.35
CA GLY A 106 -12.35 -15.12 13.53
C GLY A 106 -11.28 -15.26 14.62
N VAL A 107 -10.10 -14.64 14.45
CA VAL A 107 -8.97 -14.75 15.39
C VAL A 107 -8.86 -13.45 16.19
N VAL A 108 -8.87 -13.55 17.52
CA VAL A 108 -8.72 -12.41 18.43
C VAL A 108 -7.30 -12.34 19.00
N ARG A 109 -6.67 -13.47 19.22
CA ARG A 109 -5.31 -13.63 19.80
C ARG A 109 -4.69 -14.95 19.33
N PRO A 110 -3.37 -15.07 19.27
CA PRO A 110 -2.36 -14.02 19.32
C PRO A 110 -2.23 -13.28 17.96
N HIS A 111 -1.44 -12.19 17.92
CA HIS A 111 -1.18 -11.41 16.70
C HIS A 111 -0.66 -12.27 15.55
N GLU A 112 0.22 -13.23 15.83
CA GLU A 112 0.78 -14.13 14.81
C GLU A 112 -0.31 -14.95 14.09
N ALA A 113 -1.28 -15.46 14.84
CA ALA A 113 -2.39 -16.21 14.28
C ALA A 113 -3.30 -15.32 13.41
N ALA A 114 -3.57 -14.10 13.85
CA ALA A 114 -4.35 -13.13 13.09
C ALA A 114 -3.61 -12.70 11.81
N ARG A 115 -2.30 -12.44 11.89
CA ARG A 115 -1.45 -12.16 10.71
C ARG A 115 -1.50 -13.32 9.70
N ALA A 116 -1.34 -14.55 10.21
CA ALA A 116 -1.45 -15.74 9.37
C ALA A 116 -2.82 -15.82 8.70
N ALA A 117 -3.91 -15.53 9.44
CA ALA A 117 -5.26 -15.55 8.89
C ALA A 117 -5.49 -14.53 7.76
N VAL A 118 -4.80 -13.39 7.77
CA VAL A 118 -4.86 -12.39 6.68
C VAL A 118 -3.95 -12.76 5.51
N LEU A 119 -2.73 -13.22 5.79
CA LEU A 119 -1.67 -13.39 4.79
C LEU A 119 -1.55 -14.82 4.24
N GLN A 120 -2.29 -15.77 4.80
CA GLN A 120 -2.27 -17.17 4.41
C GLN A 120 -3.69 -17.73 4.25
N SER A 121 -3.80 -18.82 3.48
CA SER A 121 -4.96 -19.71 3.45
C SER A 121 -4.42 -21.14 3.59
N GLY A 122 -4.65 -21.74 4.75
CA GLY A 122 -3.93 -22.96 5.13
C GLY A 122 -2.42 -22.73 5.14
N ASN A 123 -1.67 -23.55 4.41
CA ASN A 123 -0.19 -23.43 4.31
C ASN A 123 0.26 -22.54 3.14
N ARG A 124 -0.64 -21.81 2.48
CA ARG A 124 -0.33 -21.07 1.26
C ARG A 124 -0.26 -19.56 1.53
N SER A 125 0.83 -18.92 1.15
CA SER A 125 0.98 -17.47 1.21
C SER A 125 0.11 -16.80 0.15
N GLN A 126 -0.75 -15.88 0.55
CA GLN A 126 -1.57 -15.07 -0.37
C GLN A 126 -0.70 -14.20 -1.27
N LEU A 127 0.43 -13.69 -0.77
CA LEU A 127 1.38 -12.90 -1.56
C LEU A 127 1.98 -13.71 -2.70
N LEU A 128 2.43 -14.93 -2.43
CA LEU A 128 3.01 -15.80 -3.45
C LEU A 128 1.95 -16.31 -4.43
N ARG A 129 0.74 -16.60 -3.94
CA ARG A 129 -0.39 -16.98 -4.77
C ARG A 129 -0.75 -15.87 -5.76
N LEU A 130 -0.78 -14.62 -5.30
CA LEU A 130 -0.99 -13.47 -6.17
C LEU A 130 0.15 -13.33 -7.18
N ALA A 131 1.41 -13.38 -6.72
CA ALA A 131 2.59 -13.28 -7.58
C ALA A 131 2.64 -14.38 -8.64
N ALA A 132 2.17 -15.60 -8.33
CA ALA A 132 2.07 -16.71 -9.29
C ALA A 132 1.04 -16.44 -10.39
N ALA A 133 -0.05 -15.76 -10.05
CA ALA A 133 -1.13 -15.44 -10.99
C ALA A 133 -0.85 -14.19 -11.85
N MET A 134 0.14 -13.37 -11.46
CA MET A 134 0.54 -12.17 -12.19
C MET A 134 1.44 -12.50 -13.38
N PRO A 135 1.49 -11.64 -14.42
CA PRO A 135 2.50 -11.72 -15.46
C PRO A 135 3.91 -11.75 -14.90
N GLU A 136 4.87 -12.26 -15.68
CA GLU A 136 6.25 -12.30 -15.26
C GLU A 136 6.78 -10.90 -14.91
N ALA A 137 7.48 -10.81 -13.78
CA ALA A 137 8.04 -9.59 -13.22
C ALA A 137 9.54 -9.80 -12.97
N SER A 138 10.31 -8.70 -12.95
CA SER A 138 11.76 -8.73 -12.66
C SER A 138 12.04 -9.34 -11.28
N ARG A 139 11.16 -9.06 -10.33
CA ARG A 139 11.11 -9.67 -9.01
C ARG A 139 9.65 -10.03 -8.70
N ARG A 140 9.37 -11.30 -8.44
CA ARG A 140 8.01 -11.81 -8.31
C ARG A 140 7.35 -11.36 -7.01
N CYS A 141 8.03 -11.53 -5.90
CA CYS A 141 7.54 -11.16 -4.58
C CYS A 141 8.69 -10.73 -3.69
N VAL A 142 8.66 -9.49 -3.21
CA VAL A 142 9.74 -8.87 -2.44
C VAL A 142 9.23 -8.41 -1.08
N VAL A 143 10.02 -8.68 -0.05
CA VAL A 143 9.81 -8.15 1.31
C VAL A 143 10.85 -7.09 1.58
N VAL A 144 10.38 -5.88 1.84
CA VAL A 144 11.21 -4.73 2.19
C VAL A 144 11.30 -4.61 3.70
N ASN A 145 12.50 -4.53 4.20
CA ASN A 145 12.92 -4.60 5.60
C ASN A 145 12.42 -5.86 6.34
N ASP A 146 13.13 -6.27 7.38
CA ASP A 146 12.81 -7.51 8.12
C ASP A 146 12.38 -7.22 9.56
N LEU A 147 11.99 -5.98 9.84
CA LEU A 147 11.54 -5.61 11.17
C LEU A 147 10.17 -6.26 11.44
N GLY A 148 10.21 -7.43 12.09
CA GLY A 148 9.00 -8.14 12.48
C GLY A 148 8.20 -8.66 11.28
N PHE A 149 8.88 -9.26 10.29
CA PHE A 149 8.18 -10.03 9.25
C PHE A 149 7.14 -10.92 9.95
N PRO A 150 5.87 -10.92 9.51
CA PRO A 150 4.83 -11.64 10.23
C PRO A 150 5.24 -13.09 10.44
N VAL A 151 5.51 -13.44 11.68
CA VAL A 151 5.76 -14.83 12.08
C VAL A 151 4.54 -15.64 11.65
N GLY A 152 4.74 -16.76 10.98
CA GLY A 152 3.62 -17.55 10.42
C GLY A 152 3.48 -17.44 8.91
N VAL A 153 3.95 -16.38 8.25
CA VAL A 153 4.24 -16.46 6.82
C VAL A 153 5.57 -17.20 6.71
N SER A 154 5.52 -18.51 6.55
CA SER A 154 6.72 -19.32 6.37
C SER A 154 7.58 -18.71 5.25
N ALA A 155 8.87 -18.52 5.53
CA ALA A 155 9.83 -18.13 4.51
C ALA A 155 9.95 -19.21 3.41
N ASP A 156 9.50 -20.42 3.72
CA ASP A 156 9.39 -21.56 2.82
C ASP A 156 7.91 -22.01 2.75
N PRO A 157 7.03 -21.25 2.07
CA PRO A 157 5.73 -21.81 1.73
C PRO A 157 5.96 -23.03 0.84
N PRO A 158 5.12 -24.07 0.94
CA PRO A 158 5.14 -25.17 -0.01
C PRO A 158 5.07 -24.54 -1.40
N ALA A 159 6.06 -24.85 -2.20
CA ALA A 159 6.37 -24.18 -3.46
C ALA A 159 5.16 -24.19 -4.41
N GLU A 160 4.31 -23.18 -4.33
CA GLU A 160 3.48 -22.86 -5.47
C GLU A 160 4.43 -22.41 -6.58
N SER A 161 4.67 -23.31 -7.52
CA SER A 161 5.48 -23.03 -8.72
C SER A 161 6.95 -22.59 -8.51
N GLY A 162 7.59 -22.94 -7.41
CA GLY A 162 9.00 -22.58 -7.16
C GLY A 162 9.24 -21.12 -6.80
N LEU A 163 8.18 -20.32 -6.57
CA LEU A 163 8.31 -18.93 -6.16
C LEU A 163 8.75 -18.82 -4.71
N ARG A 164 9.63 -17.86 -4.45
CA ARG A 164 10.12 -17.54 -3.10
C ARG A 164 9.92 -16.06 -2.81
N LEU A 165 9.81 -15.74 -1.52
CA LEU A 165 9.88 -14.38 -1.02
C LEU A 165 11.36 -13.94 -1.06
N GLU A 166 11.62 -12.87 -1.80
CA GLU A 166 12.93 -12.23 -1.81
C GLU A 166 12.98 -11.15 -0.73
N ARG A 167 13.98 -11.19 0.15
CA ARG A 167 14.18 -10.17 1.17
C ARG A 167 15.16 -9.11 0.71
N VAL A 168 14.82 -7.85 0.91
CA VAL A 168 15.67 -6.71 0.61
C VAL A 168 15.88 -5.89 1.88
N LEU A 169 17.10 -5.90 2.39
CA LEU A 169 17.48 -5.25 3.65
C LEU A 169 18.33 -4.00 3.44
N ASP A 170 18.87 -3.81 2.24
CA ASP A 170 19.75 -2.69 1.93
C ASP A 170 19.48 -2.08 0.53
N ALA A 171 19.97 -0.85 0.37
CA ALA A 171 19.78 -0.08 -0.85
C ALA A 171 20.55 -0.64 -2.07
N ALA A 172 21.65 -1.36 -1.85
CA ALA A 172 22.48 -1.87 -2.96
C ALA A 172 21.72 -2.91 -3.79
N ASN A 173 20.83 -3.66 -3.15
CA ASN A 173 20.00 -4.67 -3.79
C ASN A 173 18.74 -4.13 -4.48
N LEU A 174 18.44 -2.82 -4.32
CA LEU A 174 17.26 -2.19 -4.90
C LEU A 174 17.47 -1.64 -6.31
N ALA A 175 18.68 -1.26 -6.63
CA ALA A 175 19.02 -0.48 -7.83
C ALA A 175 18.91 -1.27 -9.15
N GLY A 176 18.44 -2.50 -9.15
CA GLY A 176 18.32 -3.34 -10.35
C GLY A 176 17.54 -2.64 -11.48
N GLY A 177 18.26 -2.17 -12.48
CA GLY A 177 17.70 -1.52 -13.66
C GLY A 177 17.44 -0.01 -13.52
N LEU A 178 17.69 0.62 -12.35
CA LEU A 178 17.57 2.06 -12.16
C LEU A 178 18.93 2.76 -12.34
N GLY A 179 18.91 3.90 -13.02
CA GLY A 179 20.09 4.76 -13.11
C GLY A 179 20.37 5.48 -11.77
N ALA A 180 21.64 5.81 -11.51
CA ALA A 180 22.06 6.49 -10.28
C ALA A 180 21.26 7.77 -10.01
N ALA A 181 20.96 8.57 -11.04
CA ALA A 181 20.16 9.79 -10.93
C ALA A 181 18.72 9.52 -10.48
N GLN A 182 18.14 8.40 -10.94
CA GLN A 182 16.79 7.96 -10.51
C GLN A 182 16.80 7.58 -9.03
N VAL A 183 17.74 6.74 -8.64
CA VAL A 183 17.91 6.32 -7.25
C VAL A 183 18.04 7.54 -6.34
N GLN A 184 18.90 8.51 -6.73
CA GLN A 184 19.10 9.73 -5.95
C GLN A 184 17.81 10.58 -5.88
N ALA A 185 17.09 10.73 -6.99
CA ALA A 185 15.84 11.49 -7.00
C ALA A 185 14.75 10.86 -6.14
N ILE A 186 14.64 9.52 -6.12
CA ILE A 186 13.71 8.81 -5.23
C ILE A 186 14.16 9.03 -3.78
N ARG A 187 15.41 8.79 -3.43
CA ARG A 187 15.93 8.99 -2.07
C ARG A 187 15.65 10.41 -1.57
N SER A 188 15.94 11.42 -2.39
CA SER A 188 15.70 12.81 -2.04
C SER A 188 14.22 13.13 -1.81
N ALA A 189 13.31 12.51 -2.55
CA ALA A 189 11.87 12.72 -2.40
C ALA A 189 11.34 12.30 -1.03
N TYR A 190 12.02 11.37 -0.35
CA TYR A 190 11.66 10.91 0.99
C TYR A 190 12.62 11.43 2.08
N GLY A 191 13.61 12.25 1.73
CA GLY A 191 14.63 12.71 2.68
C GLY A 191 15.60 11.60 3.15
N TRP A 192 15.71 10.51 2.40
CA TRP A 192 16.64 9.43 2.71
C TRP A 192 18.06 9.75 2.27
N SER A 193 18.89 10.28 3.18
CA SER A 193 20.25 10.77 2.90
C SER A 193 21.38 9.76 3.13
N GLY A 194 21.11 8.61 3.76
CA GLY A 194 22.15 7.61 4.08
C GLY A 194 22.72 6.92 2.85
N GLU A 195 24.03 7.01 2.61
CA GLU A 195 24.69 6.36 1.48
C GLU A 195 24.79 4.84 1.62
N THR A 196 24.84 4.35 2.85
CA THR A 196 25.05 2.94 3.19
C THR A 196 24.04 2.38 4.19
N ALA A 197 23.06 3.18 4.59
CA ALA A 197 22.10 2.77 5.60
C ALA A 197 21.17 1.68 5.07
N GLY A 198 20.97 0.66 5.86
CA GLY A 198 19.92 -0.32 5.65
C GLY A 198 18.54 0.35 5.62
N ILE A 199 17.56 -0.39 5.14
CA ILE A 199 16.16 0.05 5.16
C ILE A 199 15.67 -0.13 6.59
N SER A 200 15.60 0.95 7.36
CA SER A 200 15.37 0.88 8.81
C SER A 200 14.31 1.86 9.33
N ASP A 201 13.86 2.79 8.50
CA ASP A 201 12.88 3.81 8.85
C ASP A 201 11.79 3.93 7.78
N GLN A 202 10.85 4.84 8.00
CA GLN A 202 9.74 5.07 7.09
C GLN A 202 10.22 5.61 5.74
N ALA A 203 11.10 6.60 5.75
CA ALA A 203 11.61 7.24 4.55
C ALA A 203 12.30 6.22 3.63
N SER A 204 13.20 5.41 4.19
CA SER A 204 13.89 4.34 3.45
C SER A 204 12.95 3.23 3.00
N THR A 205 11.94 2.88 3.79
CA THR A 205 10.94 1.87 3.43
C THR A 205 10.11 2.31 2.22
N PHE A 206 9.59 3.54 2.22
CA PHE A 206 8.82 4.07 1.09
C PHE A 206 9.68 4.29 -0.16
N ALA A 207 10.90 4.82 0.01
CA ALA A 207 11.85 4.97 -1.09
C ALA A 207 12.21 3.60 -1.73
N ALA A 208 12.44 2.59 -0.91
CA ALA A 208 12.70 1.23 -1.37
C ALA A 208 11.52 0.65 -2.13
N ALA A 209 10.30 0.81 -1.61
CA ALA A 209 9.08 0.37 -2.30
C ALA A 209 8.92 1.08 -3.66
N GLU A 210 9.18 2.38 -3.75
CA GLU A 210 9.14 3.12 -5.02
C GLU A 210 10.20 2.60 -6.01
N MET A 211 11.44 2.38 -5.56
CA MET A 211 12.49 1.80 -6.42
C MET A 211 12.07 0.45 -6.98
N LEU A 212 11.46 -0.41 -6.16
CA LEU A 212 10.97 -1.71 -6.59
C LEU A 212 9.82 -1.61 -7.59
N VAL A 213 8.90 -0.65 -7.43
CA VAL A 213 7.85 -0.36 -8.43
C VAL A 213 8.48 0.00 -9.77
N HIS A 214 9.41 0.94 -9.79
CA HIS A 214 10.12 1.34 -11.01
C HIS A 214 10.98 0.20 -11.58
N GLY A 215 11.60 -0.61 -10.73
CA GLY A 215 12.37 -1.80 -11.11
C GLY A 215 11.53 -2.96 -11.63
N GLY A 216 10.22 -2.88 -11.59
CA GLY A 216 9.33 -3.87 -12.18
C GLY A 216 8.94 -5.03 -11.28
N ALA A 217 8.98 -4.88 -9.96
CA ALA A 217 8.50 -5.89 -9.04
C ALA A 217 6.98 -6.12 -9.18
N GLY A 218 6.54 -7.36 -8.98
CA GLY A 218 5.13 -7.76 -9.04
C GLY A 218 4.42 -7.51 -7.71
N VAL A 219 4.89 -8.13 -6.64
CA VAL A 219 4.34 -7.99 -5.29
C VAL A 219 5.42 -7.45 -4.36
N ILE A 220 5.12 -6.38 -3.66
CA ILE A 220 5.99 -5.73 -2.69
C ILE A 220 5.27 -5.73 -1.35
N PHE A 221 5.85 -6.39 -0.35
CA PHE A 221 5.43 -6.29 1.04
C PHE A 221 6.40 -5.37 1.76
N ALA A 222 5.91 -4.31 2.36
CA ALA A 222 6.71 -3.36 3.09
C ALA A 222 6.04 -3.01 4.43
N GLN A 223 6.85 -2.92 5.46
CA GLN A 223 6.36 -2.51 6.78
C GLN A 223 6.96 -1.14 7.10
N PRO A 224 6.14 -0.08 7.14
CA PRO A 224 6.62 1.23 7.57
C PRO A 224 7.15 1.11 8.99
N ALA A 225 8.47 1.22 9.16
CA ALA A 225 9.10 1.08 10.46
C ALA A 225 8.81 2.29 11.33
N TYR A 226 8.45 2.07 12.59
CA TYR A 226 8.35 3.10 13.61
C TYR A 226 9.62 3.10 14.46
N THR A 227 10.25 4.26 14.58
CA THR A 227 11.47 4.41 15.36
C THR A 227 11.19 4.11 16.85
N GLY A 228 11.76 3.05 17.37
CA GLY A 228 11.70 2.69 18.79
C GLY A 228 10.76 1.53 19.15
N ARG A 229 9.69 1.28 18.40
CA ARG A 229 8.74 0.18 18.67
C ARG A 229 8.18 -0.41 17.37
N PRO A 230 9.01 -0.98 16.49
CA PRO A 230 8.54 -1.48 15.20
C PRO A 230 7.54 -2.64 15.30
N ASP A 231 7.57 -3.36 16.40
CA ASP A 231 6.70 -4.49 16.72
C ASP A 231 5.29 -4.08 17.18
N ARG A 232 5.07 -2.79 17.46
CA ARG A 232 3.84 -2.29 18.08
C ARG A 232 3.28 -1.03 17.43
N GLN A 233 3.45 -0.84 16.15
CA GLN A 233 3.08 0.40 15.46
C GLN A 233 1.63 0.83 15.69
N PHE A 234 0.69 -0.08 15.53
CA PHE A 234 -0.74 0.17 15.75
C PHE A 234 -1.33 -0.66 16.89
N ASP A 235 -0.49 -1.23 17.73
CA ASP A 235 -0.92 -1.94 18.93
C ASP A 235 -1.21 -0.95 20.06
N THR A 236 -2.19 -0.07 19.79
CA THR A 236 -2.56 1.08 20.64
C THR A 236 -3.71 0.70 21.56
N HIS A 237 -3.42 -0.06 22.62
CA HIS A 237 -4.40 -0.34 23.66
C HIS A 237 -4.77 0.92 24.43
N GLU A 238 -6.01 1.00 24.94
CA GLU A 238 -6.53 2.13 25.72
C GLU A 238 -6.54 3.48 24.95
N ASP A 239 -6.61 3.43 23.62
CA ASP A 239 -6.65 4.60 22.76
C ASP A 239 -8.12 5.01 22.52
N GLU A 240 -8.72 5.66 23.50
CA GLU A 240 -10.16 5.95 23.55
C GLU A 240 -10.64 6.85 22.41
N ASP A 241 -9.80 7.75 21.91
CA ASP A 241 -10.14 8.75 20.89
C ASP A 241 -9.31 8.64 19.60
N GLY A 242 -8.48 7.61 19.48
CA GLY A 242 -7.58 7.39 18.35
C GLY A 242 -6.36 8.34 18.32
N THR A 243 -6.03 9.00 19.44
CA THR A 243 -4.88 9.91 19.50
C THR A 243 -3.56 9.17 19.31
N ALA A 244 -3.39 8.02 19.97
CA ALA A 244 -2.18 7.20 19.82
C ALA A 244 -2.04 6.66 18.39
N ALA A 245 -3.11 6.14 17.82
CA ALA A 245 -3.12 5.66 16.45
C ALA A 245 -2.82 6.77 15.42
N ARG A 246 -3.33 8.00 15.64
CA ARG A 246 -2.95 9.17 14.83
C ARG A 246 -1.48 9.53 14.96
N ALA A 247 -0.91 9.45 16.16
CA ALA A 247 0.52 9.71 16.37
C ALA A 247 1.39 8.72 15.59
N VAL A 248 0.97 7.46 15.49
CA VAL A 248 1.64 6.44 14.65
C VAL A 248 1.48 6.76 13.16
N MET A 249 0.30 7.21 12.73
CA MET A 249 0.03 7.49 11.32
C MET A 249 0.68 8.80 10.83
N ALA A 250 0.87 9.78 11.72
CA ALA A 250 1.38 11.09 11.37
C ALA A 250 2.70 11.09 10.59
N PRO A 251 3.75 10.35 10.98
CA PRO A 251 4.98 10.25 10.19
C PRO A 251 4.83 9.40 8.92
N ILE A 252 3.88 8.47 8.86
CA ILE A 252 3.64 7.62 7.68
C ILE A 252 2.95 8.42 6.55
N THR A 253 1.99 9.26 6.90
CA THR A 253 1.14 9.99 5.95
C THR A 253 1.92 10.79 4.89
N PRO A 254 2.95 11.59 5.22
CA PRO A 254 3.71 12.35 4.21
C PRO A 254 4.44 11.45 3.22
N SER A 255 5.05 10.38 3.69
CA SER A 255 5.75 9.41 2.84
C SER A 255 4.78 8.65 1.94
N LEU A 256 3.63 8.25 2.47
CA LEU A 256 2.56 7.61 1.70
C LEU A 256 1.99 8.57 0.63
N ALA A 257 1.77 9.85 0.98
CA ALA A 257 1.32 10.87 0.03
C ALA A 257 2.33 11.06 -1.11
N THR A 258 3.62 11.14 -0.79
CA THR A 258 4.71 11.21 -1.77
C THR A 258 4.71 9.97 -2.67
N PHE A 259 4.63 8.78 -2.09
CA PHE A 259 4.59 7.52 -2.81
C PHE A 259 3.43 7.47 -3.80
N LEU A 260 2.22 7.73 -3.35
CA LEU A 260 1.02 7.72 -4.19
C LEU A 260 1.08 8.77 -5.30
N GLY A 261 1.54 9.98 -4.99
CA GLY A 261 1.69 11.05 -5.99
C GLY A 261 2.70 10.72 -7.10
N ARG A 262 3.64 9.81 -6.83
CA ARG A 262 4.71 9.44 -7.77
C ARG A 262 4.46 8.11 -8.49
N THR A 263 3.63 7.23 -7.93
CA THR A 263 3.48 5.86 -8.45
C THR A 263 2.08 5.53 -8.97
N LEU A 264 1.02 6.18 -8.47
CA LEU A 264 -0.36 5.82 -8.81
C LEU A 264 -0.65 5.98 -10.31
N GLU A 265 -0.10 7.02 -10.93
CA GLU A 265 -0.28 7.35 -12.34
C GLU A 265 0.94 6.97 -13.21
N LEU A 266 1.79 6.06 -12.70
CA LEU A 266 3.00 5.68 -13.41
C LEU A 266 2.65 5.01 -14.76
N PRO A 267 3.16 5.54 -15.90
CA PRO A 267 2.88 4.96 -17.22
C PRO A 267 3.30 3.50 -17.33
N GLY A 268 2.50 2.67 -17.98
CA GLY A 268 2.78 1.25 -18.18
C GLY A 268 2.66 0.39 -16.91
N ARG A 269 2.23 0.96 -15.79
CA ARG A 269 2.02 0.28 -14.52
C ARG A 269 0.58 0.43 -14.04
N ASN A 270 0.03 -0.67 -13.53
CA ASN A 270 -1.16 -0.65 -12.68
C ASN A 270 -0.70 -0.89 -11.24
N VAL A 271 -0.47 0.19 -10.50
CA VAL A 271 -0.05 0.12 -9.10
C VAL A 271 -1.29 0.11 -8.21
N VAL A 272 -1.40 -0.92 -7.38
CA VAL A 272 -2.41 -1.02 -6.32
C VAL A 272 -1.69 -1.00 -4.98
N VAL A 273 -2.10 -0.08 -4.12
CA VAL A 273 -1.61 0.03 -2.74
C VAL A 273 -2.63 -0.56 -1.81
N LEU A 274 -2.21 -1.47 -0.94
CA LEU A 274 -3.01 -2.09 0.10
C LEU A 274 -2.44 -1.68 1.46
N LEU A 275 -3.24 -0.99 2.27
CA LEU A 275 -2.94 -0.69 3.67
C LEU A 275 -3.79 -1.63 4.52
N VAL A 276 -3.17 -2.50 5.30
CA VAL A 276 -3.88 -3.49 6.12
C VAL A 276 -3.02 -3.92 7.30
N GLY A 277 -3.65 -4.26 8.40
CA GLY A 277 -3.05 -4.92 9.56
C GLY A 277 -3.79 -6.21 9.89
N GLU A 278 -3.40 -6.85 10.97
CA GLU A 278 -3.99 -8.11 11.43
C GLU A 278 -5.35 -7.94 12.09
N PHE A 279 -5.63 -6.79 12.70
CA PHE A 279 -6.87 -6.50 13.40
C PHE A 279 -7.47 -5.18 12.96
N SER A 280 -8.76 -4.99 13.19
CA SER A 280 -9.35 -3.70 13.50
C SER A 280 -9.35 -3.50 15.01
N ARG A 281 -9.46 -2.24 15.45
CA ARG A 281 -9.55 -1.90 16.85
C ARG A 281 -10.87 -1.22 17.15
N THR A 282 -11.50 -1.66 18.22
CA THR A 282 -12.71 -1.01 18.74
C THR A 282 -12.40 0.36 19.32
N VAL A 283 -13.42 1.18 19.42
CA VAL A 283 -13.37 2.46 20.13
C VAL A 283 -14.56 2.49 21.09
N PRO A 284 -14.37 2.86 22.35
CA PRO A 284 -13.20 3.50 22.94
C PRO A 284 -12.13 2.55 23.48
N ALA A 285 -12.37 1.25 23.58
CA ALA A 285 -11.51 0.34 24.32
C ALA A 285 -10.18 0.01 23.59
N SER A 286 -10.12 0.22 22.29
CA SER A 286 -8.98 -0.17 21.43
C SER A 286 -8.61 -1.66 21.54
N ASP A 287 -9.63 -2.51 21.72
CA ASP A 287 -9.48 -3.96 21.77
C ASP A 287 -9.35 -4.56 20.36
N HIS A 288 -8.83 -5.80 20.32
CA HIS A 288 -8.70 -6.56 19.09
C HIS A 288 -10.04 -7.09 18.60
N GLU A 289 -10.38 -6.80 17.36
CA GLU A 289 -11.52 -7.39 16.69
C GLU A 289 -11.08 -8.54 15.78
N PRO A 290 -11.86 -9.62 15.67
CA PRO A 290 -11.52 -10.81 14.85
C PRO A 290 -11.67 -10.54 13.35
N GLY A 291 -11.17 -9.45 12.88
CA GLY A 291 -11.23 -8.98 11.51
C GLY A 291 -10.57 -7.63 11.35
N GLY A 292 -10.64 -7.06 10.18
CA GLY A 292 -10.02 -5.77 9.87
C GLY A 292 -10.72 -5.00 8.78
N THR A 293 -10.28 -3.76 8.64
CA THR A 293 -10.63 -2.88 7.54
C THR A 293 -9.36 -2.57 6.76
N ALA A 294 -9.36 -2.87 5.48
CA ALA A 294 -8.26 -2.58 4.57
C ALA A 294 -8.57 -1.37 3.71
N THR A 295 -7.58 -0.51 3.49
CA THR A 295 -7.65 0.54 2.47
C THR A 295 -6.98 0.03 1.20
N VAL A 296 -7.70 0.08 0.08
CA VAL A 296 -7.15 -0.24 -1.24
C VAL A 296 -7.19 1.01 -2.10
N ILE A 297 -6.06 1.39 -2.67
CA ILE A 297 -5.91 2.55 -3.53
C ILE A 297 -5.31 2.10 -4.86
N GLY A 298 -5.94 2.45 -5.99
CA GLY A 298 -5.44 2.05 -7.30
C GLY A 298 -6.27 2.63 -8.43
N ARG A 299 -5.69 2.82 -9.59
CA ARG A 299 -6.32 3.45 -10.76
C ARG A 299 -7.70 2.85 -11.12
N TYR A 300 -7.86 1.56 -10.92
CA TYR A 300 -9.11 0.84 -11.21
C TYR A 300 -9.99 0.62 -9.98
N VAL A 301 -9.64 1.23 -8.85
CA VAL A 301 -10.46 1.22 -7.63
C VAL A 301 -11.45 2.38 -7.71
N GLN A 302 -12.72 2.09 -7.47
CA GLN A 302 -13.76 3.09 -7.35
C GLN A 302 -13.89 3.52 -5.89
N LEU A 303 -14.13 4.81 -5.69
CA LEU A 303 -14.35 5.37 -4.37
C LEU A 303 -15.55 4.72 -3.67
N GLY A 304 -15.37 4.27 -2.44
CA GLY A 304 -16.46 3.75 -1.62
C GLY A 304 -16.06 2.70 -0.61
N THR A 305 -17.06 2.01 -0.08
CA THR A 305 -16.88 1.01 0.97
C THR A 305 -17.59 -0.31 0.65
N ALA A 306 -16.99 -1.42 1.06
CA ALA A 306 -17.57 -2.76 0.98
C ALA A 306 -18.31 -3.14 2.26
N GLY A 307 -19.23 -2.30 2.68
CA GLY A 307 -20.08 -2.48 3.85
C GLY A 307 -19.75 -1.49 4.97
N PRO A 308 -20.75 -1.15 5.81
CA PRO A 308 -20.57 -0.26 6.94
C PRO A 308 -19.79 -0.96 8.04
N GLN A 309 -19.02 -0.20 8.81
CA GLN A 309 -18.51 -0.67 10.10
C GLN A 309 -19.58 -0.56 11.17
N GLN A 310 -19.43 -1.32 12.24
CA GLN A 310 -20.24 -1.19 13.44
C GLN A 310 -19.91 0.13 14.17
N ALA A 311 -20.75 0.50 15.13
CA ALA A 311 -20.60 1.77 15.85
C ALA A 311 -19.29 1.87 16.65
N ASP A 312 -18.70 0.76 17.04
CA ASP A 312 -17.43 0.67 17.75
C ASP A 312 -16.20 0.57 16.81
N GLY A 313 -16.41 0.70 15.50
CA GLY A 313 -15.35 0.61 14.50
C GLY A 313 -14.99 -0.80 14.08
N SER A 314 -15.64 -1.82 14.65
CA SER A 314 -15.41 -3.21 14.24
C SER A 314 -15.99 -3.49 12.84
N PRO A 315 -15.45 -4.49 12.10
CA PRO A 315 -16.06 -4.93 10.86
C PRO A 315 -17.43 -5.57 11.12
N PRO A 316 -18.38 -5.52 10.17
CA PRO A 316 -19.68 -6.18 10.29
C PRO A 316 -19.53 -7.65 10.66
N LEU A 317 -20.49 -8.20 11.40
CA LEU A 317 -20.46 -9.61 11.80
C LEU A 317 -20.49 -10.59 10.61
N ASP A 318 -21.12 -10.17 9.52
CA ASP A 318 -21.24 -10.89 8.25
C ASP A 318 -20.17 -10.49 7.22
N ALA A 319 -19.14 -9.74 7.64
CA ALA A 319 -18.04 -9.39 6.75
C ALA A 319 -17.38 -10.66 6.20
N PRO A 320 -17.00 -10.65 4.91
CA PRO A 320 -16.44 -11.82 4.26
C PRO A 320 -15.06 -12.18 4.82
N PRO A 321 -14.57 -13.41 4.59
CA PRO A 321 -13.24 -13.80 5.00
C PRO A 321 -12.14 -13.05 4.22
N PRO A 322 -10.87 -13.09 4.69
CA PRO A 322 -9.75 -12.38 4.07
C PRO A 322 -9.52 -12.71 2.59
N GLU A 323 -9.92 -13.88 2.12
CA GLU A 323 -9.87 -14.25 0.70
C GLU A 323 -10.66 -13.28 -0.19
N ALA A 324 -11.73 -12.69 0.32
CA ALA A 324 -12.50 -11.68 -0.40
C ALA A 324 -11.71 -10.37 -0.62
N LEU A 325 -10.89 -9.96 0.36
CA LEU A 325 -9.96 -8.86 0.20
C LEU A 325 -8.93 -9.16 -0.89
N TRP A 326 -8.36 -10.37 -0.88
CA TRP A 326 -7.39 -10.76 -1.90
C TRP A 326 -8.02 -10.91 -3.29
N ALA A 327 -9.26 -11.36 -3.38
CA ALA A 327 -10.02 -11.37 -4.64
C ALA A 327 -10.25 -9.95 -5.16
N PHE A 328 -10.57 -8.99 -4.28
CA PHE A 328 -10.69 -7.58 -4.63
C PHE A 328 -9.37 -7.01 -5.16
N VAL A 329 -8.27 -7.23 -4.45
CA VAL A 329 -6.93 -6.78 -4.84
C VAL A 329 -6.52 -7.36 -6.21
N ALA A 330 -6.75 -8.66 -6.43
CA ALA A 330 -6.43 -9.30 -7.70
C ALA A 330 -7.24 -8.70 -8.87
N GLU A 331 -8.51 -8.37 -8.65
CA GLU A 331 -9.34 -7.75 -9.67
C GLU A 331 -8.94 -6.28 -9.93
N ALA A 332 -8.60 -5.50 -8.88
CA ALA A 332 -8.07 -4.15 -9.02
C ALA A 332 -6.73 -4.12 -9.78
N LEU A 333 -5.91 -5.14 -9.61
CA LEU A 333 -4.68 -5.37 -10.38
C LEU A 333 -4.94 -5.89 -11.80
N ARG A 334 -6.19 -6.24 -12.15
CA ARG A 334 -6.57 -6.88 -13.41
C ARG A 334 -5.87 -8.22 -13.65
N VAL A 335 -5.64 -8.98 -12.58
CA VAL A 335 -5.09 -10.34 -12.66
C VAL A 335 -6.12 -11.28 -13.25
N LYS A 336 -5.73 -12.05 -14.26
CA LYS A 336 -6.60 -13.02 -14.92
C LYS A 336 -6.79 -14.28 -14.07
N GLY A 337 -7.93 -14.98 -14.28
CA GLY A 337 -8.16 -16.30 -13.70
C GLY A 337 -8.67 -16.31 -12.26
N SER A 338 -8.99 -15.15 -11.67
CA SER A 338 -9.58 -15.04 -10.31
C SER A 338 -8.92 -15.95 -9.26
N PRO A 339 -7.64 -15.78 -8.96
CA PRO A 339 -6.86 -16.73 -8.14
C PRO A 339 -7.42 -16.92 -6.73
N PHE A 340 -8.24 -15.98 -6.23
CA PHE A 340 -8.86 -16.02 -4.90
C PHE A 340 -10.37 -16.25 -4.95
N GLY A 341 -10.91 -16.61 -6.11
CA GLY A 341 -12.34 -16.81 -6.29
C GLY A 341 -13.09 -15.50 -6.61
N LYS A 342 -14.38 -15.46 -6.27
CA LYS A 342 -15.25 -14.33 -6.62
C LYS A 342 -15.01 -13.14 -5.68
N ASN A 343 -14.87 -11.95 -6.25
CA ASN A 343 -14.85 -10.69 -5.51
C ASN A 343 -16.30 -10.26 -5.17
N PRO A 344 -16.70 -10.27 -3.88
CA PRO A 344 -18.04 -9.83 -3.48
C PRO A 344 -18.24 -8.31 -3.63
N SER A 345 -17.15 -7.55 -3.66
CA SER A 345 -17.15 -6.08 -3.75
C SER A 345 -16.81 -5.57 -5.15
N ARG A 346 -17.10 -6.36 -6.19
CA ARG A 346 -16.77 -6.04 -7.59
C ARG A 346 -17.26 -4.67 -8.05
N ARG A 347 -18.35 -4.17 -7.49
CA ARG A 347 -18.88 -2.82 -7.78
C ARG A 347 -17.88 -1.69 -7.51
N LEU A 348 -16.85 -1.94 -6.68
CA LEU A 348 -15.79 -0.99 -6.36
C LEU A 348 -14.53 -1.17 -7.23
N VAL A 349 -14.61 -1.93 -8.31
CA VAL A 349 -13.55 -2.07 -9.32
C VAL A 349 -14.10 -1.66 -10.69
N ALA A 350 -13.34 -0.79 -11.40
CA ALA A 350 -13.70 -0.25 -12.71
C ALA A 350 -13.43 -1.23 -13.88
#